data_592f6e527457da1e8cd83be12a2960d2
#
_entry.id   592f6e527457da1e8cd83be12a2960d2
#
_cell.length_a   1.000
_cell.length_b   1.000
_cell.length_c   1.000
_cell.angle_alpha   90.00
_cell.angle_beta   90.00
_cell.angle_gamma   90.00
#
_symmetry.space_group_name_H-M   'P 1'
#
loop_
_entity.id
_entity.type
_entity.pdbx_description
1 polymer ?
#
loop_
_entity_poly.entity_id
_entity_poly.type
_entity_poly.pdbx_seq_one_letter_code
_entity_poly.pdbx_strand_id
1 'polypeptide(L)'
;MSIITATQVKNFGNIDFDTSDSIITDILIPGAEAWVESHLDCKLSVQSISAEIVDGFGFSLWPKIKPITALATDTAVYDSWTAEYVTGILFTTTRLYQPKEVHFNAGAKRFSLTYTAGYSTDTCPINIKMALLMLVNRALLNPSAKSRQAANGFGFSWENLANTDIISLLENETFKGVLD
;
A
#
# COMPACT_ATOMS: atom_id res chain seq x y z
N MET A 1 -1.77 8.32 8.07
CA MET A 1 -3.21 8.67 8.06
C MET A 1 -3.94 7.42 7.61
N SER A 2 -4.97 6.99 8.35
CA SER A 2 -5.66 5.74 8.08
C SER A 2 -6.60 5.85 6.86
N ILE A 3 -6.76 4.76 6.11
CA ILE A 3 -7.64 4.70 4.91
C ILE A 3 -9.11 4.61 5.29
N ILE A 4 -9.41 3.99 6.43
CA ILE A 4 -10.77 3.89 6.97
C ILE A 4 -10.85 4.52 8.36
N THR A 5 -12.04 4.91 8.77
CA THR A 5 -12.30 5.50 10.08
C THR A 5 -13.17 4.57 10.95
N ALA A 6 -13.09 4.73 12.27
CA ALA A 6 -13.94 4.00 13.20
C ALA A 6 -15.43 4.22 12.92
N THR A 7 -15.83 5.43 12.51
CA THR A 7 -17.21 5.74 12.10
C THR A 7 -17.64 4.92 10.88
N GLN A 8 -16.78 4.75 9.89
CA GLN A 8 -17.07 3.91 8.72
C GLN A 8 -17.23 2.44 9.12
N VAL A 9 -16.39 1.93 10.03
CA VAL A 9 -16.50 0.56 10.56
C VAL A 9 -17.82 0.38 11.29
N LYS A 10 -18.20 1.32 12.16
CA LYS A 10 -19.48 1.30 12.89
C LYS A 10 -20.67 1.24 11.95
N ASN A 11 -20.69 2.13 10.95
CA ASN A 11 -21.79 2.22 10.00
C ASN A 11 -21.87 0.97 9.09
N PHE A 12 -20.74 0.46 8.64
CA PHE A 12 -20.69 -0.73 7.78
C PHE A 12 -21.20 -1.99 8.48
N GLY A 13 -20.76 -2.20 9.72
CA GLY A 13 -21.14 -3.39 10.51
C GLY A 13 -22.47 -3.26 11.23
N ASN A 14 -23.07 -2.08 11.26
CA ASN A 14 -24.19 -1.75 12.14
C ASN A 14 -23.94 -2.20 13.59
N ILE A 15 -22.69 -1.99 14.05
CA ILE A 15 -22.23 -2.38 15.39
C ILE A 15 -22.19 -1.12 16.27
N ASP A 16 -22.80 -1.21 17.43
CA ASP A 16 -22.75 -0.10 18.38
C ASP A 16 -21.48 -0.18 19.26
N PHE A 17 -20.57 0.77 19.06
CA PHE A 17 -19.36 0.96 19.86
C PHE A 17 -18.97 2.43 19.90
N ASP A 18 -18.15 2.81 20.86
CA ASP A 18 -17.56 4.15 20.90
C ASP A 18 -16.48 4.29 19.81
N THR A 19 -16.67 5.24 18.89
CA THR A 19 -15.73 5.48 17.78
C THR A 19 -14.39 6.06 18.25
N SER A 20 -14.28 6.45 19.51
CA SER A 20 -13.03 6.86 20.16
C SER A 20 -12.31 5.70 20.86
N ASP A 21 -12.84 4.47 20.81
CA ASP A 21 -12.20 3.31 21.42
C ASP A 21 -10.81 3.07 20.80
N SER A 22 -9.80 3.19 21.64
CA SER A 22 -8.40 3.03 21.26
C SER A 22 -8.07 1.62 20.71
N ILE A 23 -8.81 0.60 21.12
CA ILE A 23 -8.63 -0.75 20.55
C ILE A 23 -8.96 -0.74 19.07
N ILE A 24 -9.97 0.00 18.65
CA ILE A 24 -10.38 0.08 17.25
C ILE A 24 -9.43 0.96 16.46
N THR A 25 -9.15 2.16 16.98
CA THR A 25 -8.35 3.18 16.28
C THR A 25 -6.86 2.86 16.23
N ASP A 26 -6.31 2.29 17.31
CA ASP A 26 -4.87 2.14 17.48
C ASP A 26 -4.38 0.71 17.23
N ILE A 27 -5.29 -0.27 17.24
CA ILE A 27 -4.93 -1.69 17.09
C ILE A 27 -5.61 -2.32 15.88
N LEU A 28 -6.96 -2.31 15.81
CA LEU A 28 -7.67 -3.08 14.80
C LEU A 28 -7.54 -2.47 13.40
N ILE A 29 -7.76 -1.18 13.27
CA ILE A 29 -7.64 -0.51 11.97
C ILE A 29 -6.19 -0.56 11.46
N PRO A 30 -5.16 -0.14 12.22
CA PRO A 30 -3.78 -0.24 11.77
C PRO A 30 -3.31 -1.68 11.50
N GLY A 31 -3.78 -2.64 12.29
CA GLY A 31 -3.48 -4.06 12.08
C GLY A 31 -4.06 -4.61 10.78
N ALA A 32 -5.31 -4.26 10.44
CA ALA A 32 -5.93 -4.63 9.19
C ALA A 32 -5.21 -3.98 7.99
N GLU A 33 -4.85 -2.68 8.11
CA GLU A 33 -4.08 -1.97 7.08
C GLU A 33 -2.71 -2.62 6.85
N ALA A 34 -1.97 -2.94 7.90
CA ALA A 34 -0.68 -3.60 7.81
C ALA A 34 -0.77 -4.99 7.16
N TRP A 35 -1.83 -5.76 7.45
CA TRP A 35 -2.06 -7.04 6.82
C TRP A 35 -2.35 -6.88 5.32
N VAL A 36 -3.24 -5.95 4.94
CA VAL A 36 -3.55 -5.67 3.53
C VAL A 36 -2.30 -5.17 2.78
N GLU A 37 -1.51 -4.26 3.37
CA GLU A 37 -0.24 -3.81 2.81
C GLU A 37 0.71 -4.99 2.51
N SER A 38 0.83 -5.92 3.46
CA SER A 38 1.67 -7.11 3.29
C SER A 38 1.13 -8.06 2.22
N HIS A 39 -0.20 -8.21 2.13
CA HIS A 39 -0.83 -9.10 1.16
C HIS A 39 -0.71 -8.57 -0.28
N LEU A 40 -0.87 -7.26 -0.45
CA LEU A 40 -0.81 -6.60 -1.76
C LEU A 40 0.62 -6.21 -2.20
N ASP A 41 1.60 -6.35 -1.33
CA ASP A 41 2.96 -5.82 -1.54
C ASP A 41 2.95 -4.32 -1.89
N CYS A 42 2.21 -3.53 -1.11
CA CYS A 42 2.02 -2.10 -1.33
C CYS A 42 2.03 -1.30 -0.03
N LYS A 43 1.95 0.03 -0.15
CA LYS A 43 1.67 0.94 0.97
C LYS A 43 0.33 1.61 0.77
N LEU A 44 -0.52 1.54 1.78
CA LEU A 44 -1.84 2.16 1.73
C LEU A 44 -1.76 3.66 2.03
N SER A 45 -0.98 4.06 3.02
CA SER A 45 -0.87 5.48 3.38
C SER A 45 0.04 6.26 2.42
N VAL A 46 -0.37 7.49 2.08
CA VAL A 46 0.44 8.39 1.25
C VAL A 46 1.76 8.72 1.94
N GLN A 47 2.84 8.56 1.23
CA GLN A 47 4.19 8.93 1.66
C GLN A 47 5.02 9.48 0.51
N SER A 48 5.84 10.50 0.81
CA SER A 48 6.82 11.01 -0.14
C SER A 48 8.11 10.22 0.01
N ILE A 49 8.57 9.67 -1.10
CA ILE A 49 9.82 8.93 -1.20
C ILE A 49 10.85 9.85 -1.85
N SER A 50 11.96 10.06 -1.18
CA SER A 50 13.07 10.86 -1.70
C SER A 50 14.33 10.01 -1.81
N ALA A 51 15.00 10.09 -2.95
CA ALA A 51 16.28 9.44 -3.21
C ALA A 51 16.26 7.90 -3.04
N GLU A 52 15.17 7.23 -3.44
CA GLU A 52 15.19 5.77 -3.53
C GLU A 52 16.14 5.33 -4.64
N ILE A 53 17.12 4.50 -4.29
CA ILE A 53 18.12 4.02 -5.23
C ILE A 53 17.62 2.75 -5.92
N VAL A 54 17.62 2.77 -7.25
CA VAL A 54 17.24 1.63 -8.10
C VAL A 54 18.29 1.36 -9.17
N ASP A 55 18.29 0.13 -9.65
CA ASP A 55 19.15 -0.29 -10.76
C ASP A 55 18.57 0.20 -12.09
N GLY A 56 19.44 0.56 -13.02
CA GLY A 56 19.06 0.83 -14.41
C GLY A 56 19.04 -0.47 -15.21
N PHE A 57 17.89 -0.80 -15.78
CA PHE A 57 17.78 -1.93 -16.69
C PHE A 57 16.57 -1.78 -17.63
N GLY A 58 16.84 -1.71 -18.93
CA GLY A 58 15.80 -1.74 -19.97
C GLY A 58 14.95 -0.47 -20.04
N PHE A 59 13.65 -0.64 -20.30
CA PHE A 59 12.72 0.47 -20.58
C PHE A 59 12.03 1.05 -19.35
N SER A 60 12.19 0.42 -18.20
CA SER A 60 11.45 0.80 -16.99
C SER A 60 12.31 0.78 -15.74
N LEU A 61 12.02 1.67 -14.81
CA LEU A 61 12.53 1.63 -13.45
C LEU A 61 11.43 1.13 -12.52
N TRP A 62 11.79 0.25 -11.60
CA TRP A 62 10.86 -0.44 -10.70
C TRP A 62 11.06 0.04 -9.26
N PRO A 63 10.27 1.01 -8.79
CA PRO A 63 10.28 1.41 -7.39
C PRO A 63 9.86 0.27 -6.47
N LYS A 64 10.41 0.26 -5.27
CA LYS A 64 10.07 -0.73 -4.24
C LYS A 64 8.72 -0.45 -3.59
N ILE A 65 8.41 0.85 -3.43
CA ILE A 65 7.20 1.28 -2.73
C ILE A 65 6.14 1.63 -3.76
N LYS A 66 5.00 0.95 -3.68
CA LYS A 66 3.86 1.05 -4.59
C LYS A 66 2.57 1.32 -3.80
N PRO A 67 1.49 1.80 -4.43
CA PRO A 67 1.43 2.30 -5.82
C PRO A 67 2.08 3.68 -5.95
N ILE A 68 2.63 3.98 -7.13
CA ILE A 68 3.07 5.33 -7.47
C ILE A 68 1.83 6.16 -7.78
N THR A 69 1.68 7.30 -7.11
CA THR A 69 0.51 8.20 -7.29
C THR A 69 0.87 9.57 -7.85
N ALA A 70 2.12 10.00 -7.68
CA ALA A 70 2.62 11.21 -8.30
C ALA A 70 4.15 11.17 -8.46
N LEU A 71 4.66 11.91 -9.46
CA LEU A 71 6.09 12.17 -9.62
C LEU A 71 6.40 13.63 -9.27
N ALA A 72 7.59 13.85 -8.73
CA ALA A 72 8.18 15.18 -8.70
C ALA A 72 8.57 15.53 -10.15
N THR A 73 7.80 16.35 -10.84
CA THR A 73 7.97 16.72 -12.25
C THR A 73 9.39 16.40 -12.82
N ASP A 74 10.11 17.32 -13.35
CA ASP A 74 11.40 17.10 -14.02
C ASP A 74 12.56 16.62 -13.12
N THR A 75 12.33 16.50 -11.81
CA THR A 75 13.30 16.04 -10.81
C THR A 75 13.01 14.64 -10.25
N ALA A 76 12.08 13.91 -10.87
CA ALA A 76 11.66 12.60 -10.36
C ALA A 76 12.74 11.52 -10.48
N VAL A 77 13.58 11.58 -11.50
CA VAL A 77 14.62 10.60 -11.77
C VAL A 77 15.97 11.29 -11.96
N TYR A 78 16.93 10.98 -11.11
CA TYR A 78 18.28 11.47 -11.20
C TYR A 78 19.24 10.34 -11.56
N ASP A 79 20.01 10.50 -12.63
CA ASP A 79 21.07 9.57 -13.04
C ASP A 79 22.37 9.96 -12.33
N SER A 80 22.79 9.16 -11.36
CA SER A 80 23.99 9.44 -10.55
C SER A 80 25.31 9.30 -11.33
N TRP A 81 25.30 8.65 -12.49
CA TRP A 81 26.50 8.48 -13.29
C TRP A 81 26.74 9.65 -14.26
N THR A 82 25.68 10.25 -14.77
CA THR A 82 25.79 11.45 -15.62
C THR A 82 25.65 12.74 -14.82
N ALA A 83 25.23 12.66 -13.55
CA ALA A 83 24.91 13.78 -12.68
C ALA A 83 23.80 14.70 -13.25
N GLU A 84 22.81 14.10 -13.94
CA GLU A 84 21.73 14.82 -14.60
C GLU A 84 20.36 14.25 -14.23
N TYR A 85 19.33 15.08 -14.31
CA TYR A 85 17.95 14.64 -14.21
C TYR A 85 17.46 14.09 -15.55
N VAL A 86 16.77 12.96 -15.49
CA VAL A 86 16.12 12.35 -16.65
C VAL A 86 14.74 12.95 -16.81
N THR A 87 14.49 13.63 -17.92
CA THR A 87 13.24 14.32 -18.20
C THR A 87 12.27 13.47 -19.03
N GLY A 88 11.00 13.85 -19.07
CA GLY A 88 9.98 13.17 -19.87
C GLY A 88 9.58 11.79 -19.34
N ILE A 89 9.73 11.58 -18.04
CA ILE A 89 9.35 10.34 -17.36
C ILE A 89 7.83 10.29 -17.21
N LEU A 90 7.24 9.16 -17.60
CA LEU A 90 5.87 8.79 -17.32
C LEU A 90 5.84 7.67 -16.26
N PHE A 91 4.69 7.46 -15.66
CA PHE A 91 4.53 6.41 -14.67
C PHE A 91 3.20 5.66 -14.79
N THR A 92 3.23 4.42 -14.32
CA THR A 92 2.05 3.66 -13.93
C THR A 92 2.07 3.46 -12.42
N THR A 93 1.08 2.82 -11.85
CA THR A 93 1.06 2.49 -10.42
C THR A 93 2.25 1.67 -9.94
N THR A 94 2.95 1.00 -10.84
CA THR A 94 4.03 0.05 -10.49
C THR A 94 5.40 0.39 -11.04
N ARG A 95 5.50 1.25 -12.05
CA ARG A 95 6.79 1.53 -12.72
C ARG A 95 6.87 2.94 -13.30
N LEU A 96 8.10 3.43 -13.47
CA LEU A 96 8.43 4.60 -14.26
C LEU A 96 8.98 4.16 -15.62
N TYR A 97 8.65 4.89 -16.68
CA TYR A 97 9.13 4.60 -18.02
C TYR A 97 9.29 5.87 -18.86
N GLN A 98 10.08 5.80 -19.90
CA GLN A 98 10.18 6.88 -20.89
C GLN A 98 9.32 6.55 -22.13
N PRO A 99 8.58 7.54 -22.68
CA PRO A 99 7.92 7.36 -23.96
C PRO A 99 8.96 7.17 -25.08
N LYS A 100 8.59 6.49 -26.17
CA LYS A 100 9.42 6.29 -27.36
C LYS A 100 10.58 5.31 -27.23
N GLU A 101 10.43 4.26 -26.42
CA GLU A 101 11.42 3.19 -26.33
C GLU A 101 12.85 3.64 -25.96
N VAL A 102 12.96 4.74 -25.24
CA VAL A 102 14.26 5.18 -24.71
C VAL A 102 14.63 4.27 -23.54
N HIS A 103 15.80 3.67 -23.63
CA HIS A 103 16.31 2.80 -22.57
C HIS A 103 16.89 3.61 -21.42
N PHE A 104 16.58 3.19 -20.19
CA PHE A 104 17.42 3.56 -19.06
C PHE A 104 18.74 2.79 -19.19
N ASN A 105 19.84 3.53 -19.15
CA ASN A 105 21.16 2.92 -19.24
C ASN A 105 21.37 1.92 -18.10
N ALA A 106 21.94 0.77 -18.43
CA ALA A 106 22.22 -0.25 -17.41
C ALA A 106 23.24 0.24 -16.38
N GLY A 107 23.02 -0.16 -15.13
CA GLY A 107 23.91 0.15 -14.03
C GLY A 107 23.30 -0.14 -12.67
N ALA A 108 24.06 -0.80 -11.80
CA ALA A 108 23.63 -1.04 -10.43
C ALA A 108 23.57 0.26 -9.65
N LYS A 109 22.49 0.48 -8.89
CA LYS A 109 22.27 1.65 -8.03
C LYS A 109 22.46 2.99 -8.76
N ARG A 110 22.11 3.00 -10.04
CA ARG A 110 22.38 4.14 -10.91
C ARG A 110 21.38 5.26 -10.76
N PHE A 111 20.11 4.94 -10.59
CA PHE A 111 19.04 5.94 -10.57
C PHE A 111 18.56 6.22 -9.15
N SER A 112 18.34 7.50 -8.86
CA SER A 112 17.71 7.97 -7.63
C SER A 112 16.33 8.52 -7.96
N LEU A 113 15.29 7.95 -7.32
CA LEU A 113 13.89 8.25 -7.59
C LEU A 113 13.29 9.12 -6.49
N THR A 114 12.50 10.13 -6.90
CA THR A 114 11.71 10.98 -6.00
C THR A 114 10.26 10.97 -6.47
N TYR A 115 9.37 10.41 -5.67
CA TYR A 115 7.98 10.20 -6.04
C TYR A 115 7.08 10.13 -4.81
N THR A 116 5.77 10.17 -5.03
CA THR A 116 4.77 9.91 -3.99
C THR A 116 4.17 8.52 -4.20
N ALA A 117 4.08 7.75 -3.14
CA ALA A 117 3.46 6.43 -3.14
C ALA A 117 2.31 6.36 -2.13
N GLY A 118 1.42 5.38 -2.31
CA GLY A 118 0.28 5.15 -1.42
C GLY A 118 -0.98 5.89 -1.86
N TYR A 119 -2.07 5.64 -1.14
CA TYR A 119 -3.39 6.21 -1.41
C TYR A 119 -3.79 7.26 -0.37
N SER A 120 -4.52 8.27 -0.80
CA SER A 120 -5.35 9.06 0.12
C SER A 120 -6.66 8.33 0.39
N THR A 121 -7.39 8.80 1.41
CA THR A 121 -8.74 8.27 1.69
C THR A 121 -9.66 8.34 0.46
N ASP A 122 -9.51 9.35 -0.38
CA ASP A 122 -10.38 9.55 -1.55
C ASP A 122 -9.94 8.71 -2.76
N THR A 123 -8.63 8.51 -2.93
CA THR A 123 -8.06 7.81 -4.10
C THR A 123 -7.92 6.30 -3.91
N CYS A 124 -8.08 5.80 -2.68
CA CYS A 124 -7.99 4.38 -2.39
C CYS A 124 -9.10 3.60 -3.10
N PRO A 125 -8.78 2.51 -3.83
CA PRO A 125 -9.77 1.65 -4.48
C PRO A 125 -10.84 1.15 -3.51
N ILE A 126 -12.07 1.10 -4.01
CA ILE A 126 -13.22 0.70 -3.20
C ILE A 126 -13.07 -0.73 -2.67
N ASN A 127 -12.47 -1.63 -3.45
CA ASN A 127 -12.23 -3.02 -3.05
C ASN A 127 -11.32 -3.12 -1.83
N ILE A 128 -10.27 -2.31 -1.77
CA ILE A 128 -9.36 -2.24 -0.61
C ILE A 128 -10.11 -1.73 0.62
N LYS A 129 -10.90 -0.64 0.46
CA LYS A 129 -11.72 -0.11 1.56
C LYS A 129 -12.71 -1.15 2.09
N MET A 130 -13.41 -1.85 1.18
CA MET A 130 -14.34 -2.91 1.54
C MET A 130 -13.66 -4.05 2.28
N ALA A 131 -12.50 -4.52 1.80
CA ALA A 131 -11.71 -5.55 2.45
C ALA A 131 -11.31 -5.14 3.88
N LEU A 132 -10.82 -3.90 4.06
CA LEU A 132 -10.48 -3.36 5.37
C LEU A 132 -11.69 -3.32 6.33
N LEU A 133 -12.84 -2.81 5.85
CA LEU A 133 -14.07 -2.76 6.65
C LEU A 133 -14.55 -4.15 7.06
N MET A 134 -14.50 -5.12 6.15
CA MET A 134 -14.86 -6.50 6.43
C MET A 134 -13.92 -7.15 7.45
N LEU A 135 -12.60 -6.94 7.31
CA LEU A 135 -11.60 -7.45 8.26
C LEU A 135 -11.82 -6.93 9.67
N VAL A 136 -11.95 -5.61 9.82
CA VAL A 136 -12.14 -4.99 11.13
C VAL A 136 -13.47 -5.42 11.76
N ASN A 137 -14.56 -5.47 10.98
CA ASN A 137 -15.84 -5.96 11.48
C ASN A 137 -15.78 -7.43 11.95
N ARG A 138 -15.11 -8.30 11.21
CA ARG A 138 -14.92 -9.69 11.65
C ARG A 138 -14.09 -9.78 12.92
N ALA A 139 -13.06 -8.94 13.05
CA ALA A 139 -12.27 -8.87 14.27
C ALA A 139 -13.13 -8.45 15.48
N LEU A 140 -14.03 -7.48 15.29
CA LEU A 140 -14.95 -7.02 16.34
C LEU A 140 -16.00 -8.07 16.72
N LEU A 141 -16.52 -8.79 15.75
CA LEU A 141 -17.58 -9.80 15.95
C LEU A 141 -17.03 -11.15 16.41
N ASN A 142 -15.73 -11.40 16.31
CA ASN A 142 -15.13 -12.67 16.65
C ASN A 142 -14.75 -12.72 18.15
N PRO A 143 -15.52 -13.44 19.01
CA PRO A 143 -15.22 -13.56 20.44
C PRO A 143 -13.86 -14.21 20.71
N SER A 144 -13.41 -15.11 19.83
CA SER A 144 -12.12 -15.79 19.94
C SER A 144 -10.95 -14.85 19.72
N ALA A 145 -11.15 -13.79 18.94
CA ALA A 145 -10.16 -12.73 18.78
C ALA A 145 -9.99 -11.92 20.07
N LYS A 146 -11.06 -11.74 20.84
CA LYS A 146 -11.03 -11.07 22.14
C LYS A 146 -10.50 -11.97 23.27
N SER A 147 -10.73 -13.28 23.20
CA SER A 147 -10.37 -14.23 24.27
C SER A 147 -8.92 -14.73 24.23
N ARG A 148 -8.20 -14.58 23.12
CA ARG A 148 -6.77 -14.87 23.03
C ARG A 148 -5.86 -13.81 23.67
N GLN A 149 -6.42 -12.93 24.48
CA GLN A 149 -5.69 -12.00 25.35
C GLN A 149 -4.98 -12.71 26.51
N ALA A 150 -5.17 -14.03 26.69
CA ALA A 150 -4.60 -14.79 27.78
C ALA A 150 -3.19 -15.31 27.43
N ALA A 151 -2.26 -14.89 28.21
CA ALA A 151 -0.95 -15.46 28.58
C ALA A 151 0.29 -15.17 27.72
N ASN A 152 0.25 -14.90 26.40
CA ASN A 152 1.48 -14.75 25.60
C ASN A 152 1.45 -13.68 24.48
N GLY A 153 0.80 -12.57 24.69
CA GLY A 153 0.72 -11.51 23.68
C GLY A 153 -0.46 -11.69 22.72
N PHE A 154 -0.86 -10.59 22.10
CA PHE A 154 -1.97 -10.56 21.14
C PHE A 154 -1.68 -11.46 19.93
N GLY A 155 -2.21 -12.67 19.94
CA GLY A 155 -2.17 -13.59 18.83
C GLY A 155 -3.32 -13.36 17.85
N PHE A 156 -3.41 -12.19 17.25
CA PHE A 156 -4.38 -11.89 16.21
C PHE A 156 -3.85 -12.42 14.88
N SER A 157 -4.49 -13.43 14.30
CA SER A 157 -4.18 -13.86 12.94
C SER A 157 -5.18 -13.27 11.97
N TRP A 158 -4.76 -12.24 11.26
CA TRP A 158 -5.54 -11.62 10.20
C TRP A 158 -5.84 -12.60 9.05
N GLU A 159 -4.95 -13.55 8.79
CA GLU A 159 -5.16 -14.61 7.79
C GLU A 159 -6.40 -15.47 8.10
N ASN A 160 -6.66 -15.77 9.37
CA ASN A 160 -7.85 -16.53 9.77
C ASN A 160 -9.15 -15.71 9.64
N LEU A 161 -9.05 -14.39 9.61
CA LEU A 161 -10.18 -13.48 9.40
C LEU A 161 -10.42 -13.18 7.92
N ALA A 162 -9.38 -13.25 7.12
CA ALA A 162 -9.43 -13.08 5.68
C ALA A 162 -9.93 -14.37 5.02
N ASN A 163 -11.22 -14.42 4.74
CA ASN A 163 -11.80 -15.52 3.96
C ASN A 163 -11.66 -15.27 2.45
N THR A 164 -12.12 -16.24 1.66
CA THR A 164 -12.11 -16.19 0.19
C THR A 164 -12.71 -14.90 -0.37
N ASP A 165 -13.77 -14.36 0.25
CA ASP A 165 -14.42 -13.13 -0.24
C ASP A 165 -13.52 -11.91 -0.11
N ILE A 166 -12.81 -11.76 1.03
CA ILE A 166 -11.87 -10.66 1.25
C ILE A 166 -10.65 -10.81 0.33
N ILE A 167 -10.13 -12.02 0.20
CA ILE A 167 -8.98 -12.30 -0.67
C ILE A 167 -9.35 -12.00 -2.13
N SER A 168 -10.53 -12.41 -2.60
CA SER A 168 -10.95 -12.13 -3.98
C SER A 168 -11.13 -10.64 -4.28
N LEU A 169 -11.53 -9.82 -3.30
CA LEU A 169 -11.56 -8.37 -3.45
C LEU A 169 -10.16 -7.78 -3.66
N LEU A 170 -9.14 -8.36 -3.01
CA LEU A 170 -7.77 -7.88 -3.05
C LEU A 170 -6.98 -8.42 -4.25
N GLU A 171 -7.34 -9.60 -4.79
CA GLU A 171 -6.62 -10.22 -5.92
C GLU A 171 -6.57 -9.34 -7.16
N ASN A 172 -7.63 -8.56 -7.42
CA ASN A 172 -7.68 -7.63 -8.55
C ASN A 172 -6.83 -6.37 -8.34
N GLU A 173 -6.37 -6.12 -7.13
CA GLU A 173 -5.60 -4.93 -6.75
C GLU A 173 -4.12 -5.25 -6.44
N THR A 174 -3.67 -6.48 -6.75
CA THR A 174 -2.28 -6.88 -6.47
C THR A 174 -1.28 -6.11 -7.31
N PHE A 175 -0.27 -5.56 -6.64
CA PHE A 175 0.87 -4.85 -7.24
C PHE A 175 2.09 -5.76 -7.45
N LYS A 176 1.92 -7.06 -7.32
CA LYS A 176 2.97 -8.04 -7.65
C LYS A 176 3.33 -7.82 -9.12
N GLY A 177 4.54 -7.33 -9.36
CA GLY A 177 5.02 -7.08 -10.71
C GLY A 177 4.90 -8.35 -11.54
N VAL A 178 4.11 -8.29 -12.58
CA VAL A 178 4.19 -9.27 -13.66
C VAL A 178 5.56 -9.04 -14.28
N LEU A 179 6.47 -9.98 -14.06
CA LEU A 179 7.70 -10.08 -14.82
C LEU A 179 7.28 -10.56 -16.22
N ASP A 180 6.90 -9.64 -17.08
CA ASP A 180 6.78 -9.84 -18.53
C ASP A 180 8.05 -9.34 -19.22
#